data_a86248a54fbc516d6aaaf3f332061d9f
#
_entry.id   a86248a54fbc516d6aaaf3f332061d9f
#
_cell.length_a   1.000
_cell.length_b   1.000
_cell.length_c   1.000
_cell.angle_alpha   90.00
_cell.angle_beta   90.00
_cell.angle_gamma   90.00
#
_symmetry.space_group_name_H-M   'P 1'
#
loop_
_entity.id
_entity.type
_entity.pdbx_description
1 polymer ?
#
loop_
_entity_poly.entity_id
_entity_poly.type
_entity_poly.pdbx_seq_one_letter_code
_entity_poly.pdbx_strand_id
1 'polypeptide(L)'
;DVNKMMSLFFGKTGKHIVCGGTTSTLAADFLGKEVKTDLKYLDPEIPPVAEIDGVDLTTEGVITMSRVLEYAKSYLNDDDIYADWSVRADGASQIARILFQEATDINFFVGTAINPAHQNPNLPINFNIKMQLVTELSEYLKKMGKRIKVSYF
;
A
#
# COMPACT_ATOMS: atom_id res chain seq x y z
N ASP A 1 0.01 -18.28 5.07
CA ASP A 1 1.04 -18.79 4.18
C ASP A 1 1.47 -17.75 3.16
N VAL A 2 2.72 -17.34 3.24
CA VAL A 2 3.31 -16.30 2.39
C VAL A 2 3.31 -16.72 0.92
N ASN A 3 3.69 -17.95 0.62
CA ASN A 3 3.74 -18.42 -0.76
C ASN A 3 2.35 -18.45 -1.40
N LYS A 4 1.34 -18.84 -0.66
CA LYS A 4 -0.05 -18.83 -1.14
C LYS A 4 -0.50 -17.39 -1.43
N MET A 5 -0.22 -16.48 -0.50
CA MET A 5 -0.56 -15.06 -0.67
C MET A 5 0.12 -14.49 -1.92
N MET A 6 1.42 -14.72 -2.08
CA MET A 6 2.18 -14.18 -3.21
C MET A 6 1.74 -14.79 -4.54
N SER A 7 1.44 -16.09 -4.57
CA SER A 7 0.90 -16.75 -5.78
C SER A 7 -0.42 -16.13 -6.20
N LEU A 8 -1.33 -15.93 -5.27
CA LEU A 8 -2.63 -15.33 -5.56
C LEU A 8 -2.49 -13.86 -5.97
N PHE A 9 -1.62 -13.12 -5.28
CA PHE A 9 -1.38 -11.71 -5.57
C PHE A 9 -0.81 -11.51 -6.98
N PHE A 10 0.29 -12.18 -7.30
CA PHE A 10 0.91 -12.03 -8.62
C PHE A 10 0.13 -12.73 -9.73
N GLY A 11 -0.79 -13.63 -9.39
CA GLY A 11 -1.70 -14.24 -10.35
C GLY A 11 -2.83 -13.34 -10.81
N LYS A 12 -3.09 -12.22 -10.12
CA LYS A 12 -4.11 -11.26 -10.55
C LYS A 12 -3.60 -10.44 -11.72
N THR A 13 -4.50 -10.13 -12.64
CA THR A 13 -4.23 -9.15 -13.71
C THR A 13 -4.33 -7.73 -13.16
N GLY A 14 -3.66 -6.79 -13.81
CA GLY A 14 -3.66 -5.40 -13.39
C GLY A 14 -2.37 -4.99 -12.69
N LYS A 15 -2.41 -3.82 -12.07
CA LYS A 15 -1.24 -3.28 -11.37
C LYS A 15 -1.05 -3.92 -10.00
N HIS A 16 0.20 -4.17 -9.67
CA HIS A 16 0.62 -4.73 -8.39
C HIS A 16 1.34 -3.68 -7.57
N ILE A 17 0.80 -3.36 -6.39
CA ILE A 17 1.40 -2.41 -5.45
C ILE A 17 1.78 -3.17 -4.19
N VAL A 18 3.01 -3.01 -3.76
CA VAL A 18 3.52 -3.63 -2.53
C VAL A 18 3.89 -2.53 -1.54
N CYS A 19 3.33 -2.59 -0.35
CA CYS A 19 3.52 -1.59 0.70
C CYS A 19 4.13 -2.23 1.96
N GLY A 20 5.22 -1.65 2.44
CA GLY A 20 5.90 -2.10 3.65
C GLY A 20 7.19 -2.86 3.35
N GLY A 21 8.22 -2.63 4.19
CA GLY A 21 9.54 -3.22 3.99
C GLY A 21 9.56 -4.73 4.10
N THR A 22 8.89 -5.30 5.10
CA THR A 22 8.79 -6.75 5.27
C THR A 22 8.08 -7.39 4.09
N THR A 23 6.95 -6.84 3.68
CA THR A 23 6.18 -7.34 2.54
C THR A 23 6.97 -7.22 1.24
N SER A 24 7.71 -6.13 1.07
CA SER A 24 8.57 -5.92 -0.11
C SER A 24 9.65 -6.99 -0.21
N THR A 25 10.30 -7.31 0.90
CA THR A 25 11.30 -8.36 0.96
C THR A 25 10.70 -9.72 0.59
N LEU A 26 9.53 -10.05 1.13
CA LEU A 26 8.83 -11.30 0.82
C LEU A 26 8.44 -11.38 -0.65
N ALA A 27 7.97 -10.28 -1.23
CA ALA A 27 7.61 -10.22 -2.64
C ALA A 27 8.83 -10.39 -3.54
N ALA A 28 9.92 -9.70 -3.22
CA ALA A 28 11.17 -9.82 -3.96
C ALA A 28 11.74 -11.24 -3.91
N ASP A 29 11.73 -11.87 -2.74
CA ASP A 29 12.16 -13.25 -2.58
C ASP A 29 11.31 -14.21 -3.41
N PHE A 30 10.00 -14.03 -3.40
CA PHE A 30 9.09 -14.84 -4.21
C PHE A 30 9.40 -14.73 -5.70
N LEU A 31 9.70 -13.53 -6.17
CA LEU A 31 10.03 -13.28 -7.58
C LEU A 31 11.47 -13.62 -7.95
N GLY A 32 12.34 -13.89 -6.97
CA GLY A 32 13.78 -14.05 -7.20
C GLY A 32 14.44 -12.74 -7.62
N LYS A 33 14.00 -11.62 -7.10
CA LYS A 33 14.47 -10.28 -7.44
C LYS A 33 15.00 -9.56 -6.21
N GLU A 34 15.66 -8.42 -6.44
CA GLU A 34 16.18 -7.56 -5.38
C GLU A 34 15.27 -6.35 -5.15
N VAL A 35 15.21 -5.89 -3.91
CA VAL A 35 14.59 -4.61 -3.58
C VAL A 35 15.64 -3.53 -3.75
N LYS A 36 15.40 -2.58 -4.65
CA LYS A 36 16.25 -1.40 -4.86
C LYS A 36 15.59 -0.20 -4.23
N THR A 37 16.16 0.30 -3.13
CA THR A 37 15.59 1.44 -2.40
C THR A 37 16.18 2.74 -2.92
N ASP A 38 15.31 3.67 -3.30
CA ASP A 38 15.70 5.05 -3.57
C ASP A 38 15.78 5.79 -2.24
N LEU A 39 16.93 6.43 -1.97
CA LEU A 39 17.16 7.19 -0.74
C LEU A 39 16.68 8.62 -0.82
N LYS A 40 16.14 9.04 -1.96
CA LYS A 40 15.72 10.42 -2.18
C LYS A 40 14.26 10.61 -1.73
N TYR A 41 14.07 11.50 -0.77
CA TYR A 41 12.72 11.92 -0.35
C TYR A 41 12.17 12.94 -1.35
N LEU A 42 11.11 12.55 -2.06
CA LEU A 42 10.36 13.44 -2.95
C LEU A 42 9.37 14.31 -2.17
N ASP A 43 8.95 13.83 -1.01
CA ASP A 43 8.18 14.56 -0.02
C ASP A 43 8.86 14.32 1.33
N PRO A 44 9.18 15.34 2.13
CA PRO A 44 9.87 15.15 3.42
C PRO A 44 9.11 14.26 4.41
N GLU A 45 7.79 14.18 4.27
CA GLU A 45 6.93 13.43 5.18
C GLU A 45 6.62 12.01 4.70
N ILE A 46 6.97 11.67 3.45
CA ILE A 46 6.68 10.38 2.85
C ILE A 46 7.99 9.65 2.57
N PRO A 47 8.19 8.46 3.16
CA PRO A 47 9.41 7.68 2.90
C PRO A 47 9.60 7.39 1.42
N PRO A 48 10.86 7.23 0.97
CA PRO A 48 11.17 6.96 -0.43
C PRO A 48 10.51 5.68 -0.95
N VAL A 49 10.21 5.66 -2.24
CA VAL A 49 9.77 4.45 -2.93
C VAL A 49 10.94 3.48 -3.13
N ALA A 50 10.63 2.22 -3.35
CA ALA A 50 11.59 1.22 -3.76
C ALA A 50 11.19 0.68 -5.14
N GLU A 51 12.05 -0.14 -5.73
CA GLU A 51 11.80 -0.81 -6.99
C GLU A 51 12.06 -2.30 -6.87
N ILE A 52 11.13 -3.09 -7.40
CA ILE A 52 11.28 -4.54 -7.56
C ILE A 52 10.84 -4.86 -8.98
N ASP A 53 11.70 -5.50 -9.76
CA ASP A 53 11.32 -5.92 -11.11
C ASP A 53 10.12 -6.86 -11.05
N GLY A 54 9.05 -6.54 -11.76
CA GLY A 54 7.80 -7.29 -11.75
C GLY A 54 6.73 -6.73 -10.83
N VAL A 55 7.03 -5.65 -10.10
CA VAL A 55 6.07 -4.92 -9.25
C VAL A 55 5.92 -3.51 -9.79
N ASP A 56 4.69 -3.04 -9.95
CA ASP A 56 4.43 -1.73 -10.54
C ASP A 56 4.81 -0.57 -9.62
N LEU A 57 4.61 -0.75 -8.31
CA LEU A 57 4.95 0.27 -7.33
C LEU A 57 5.25 -0.39 -5.98
N THR A 58 6.35 -0.02 -5.37
CA THR A 58 6.76 -0.50 -4.05
C THR A 58 7.02 0.69 -3.14
N THR A 59 6.34 0.73 -1.99
CA THR A 59 6.42 1.86 -1.07
C THR A 59 6.66 1.39 0.37
N GLU A 60 6.90 2.35 1.24
CA GLU A 60 6.80 2.12 2.68
C GLU A 60 5.34 1.79 3.06
N GLY A 61 5.12 1.33 4.27
CA GLY A 61 3.82 0.83 4.71
C GLY A 61 2.91 1.89 5.34
N VAL A 62 2.91 1.95 6.68
CA VAL A 62 1.90 2.69 7.46
C VAL A 62 1.91 4.19 7.20
N ILE A 63 3.07 4.82 7.13
CA ILE A 63 3.16 6.28 6.91
C ILE A 63 2.58 6.64 5.54
N THR A 64 2.98 5.91 4.52
CA THR A 64 2.50 6.13 3.14
C THR A 64 1.01 5.88 3.04
N MET A 65 0.52 4.76 3.57
CA MET A 65 -0.90 4.42 3.49
C MET A 65 -1.77 5.35 4.31
N SER A 66 -1.27 5.88 5.42
CA SER A 66 -1.97 6.91 6.20
C SER A 66 -2.19 8.18 5.38
N ARG A 67 -1.20 8.57 4.57
CA ARG A 67 -1.34 9.73 3.67
C ARG A 67 -2.34 9.43 2.55
N VAL A 68 -2.35 8.22 2.00
CA VAL A 68 -3.35 7.82 1.00
C VAL A 68 -4.76 7.94 1.58
N LEU A 69 -4.95 7.52 2.83
CA LEU A 69 -6.24 7.65 3.51
C LEU A 69 -6.67 9.12 3.64
N GLU A 70 -5.73 10.02 3.99
CA GLU A 70 -6.01 11.46 4.04
C GLU A 70 -6.42 11.99 2.67
N TYR A 71 -5.75 11.57 1.61
CA TYR A 71 -6.11 11.94 0.24
C TYR A 71 -7.52 11.45 -0.13
N ALA A 72 -7.88 10.23 0.28
CA ALA A 72 -9.21 9.69 0.01
C ALA A 72 -10.32 10.52 0.71
N LYS A 73 -10.08 10.89 1.96
CA LYS A 73 -11.01 11.75 2.72
C LYS A 73 -11.18 13.10 2.05
N SER A 74 -10.07 13.73 1.67
CA SER A 74 -10.06 15.02 1.00
C SER A 74 -10.78 14.96 -0.34
N TYR A 75 -10.51 13.93 -1.12
CA TYR A 75 -11.12 13.73 -2.43
C TYR A 75 -12.65 13.63 -2.34
N LEU A 76 -13.17 12.87 -1.38
CA LEU A 76 -14.62 12.69 -1.22
C LEU A 76 -15.33 13.89 -0.60
N ASN A 77 -14.62 14.69 0.18
CA ASN A 77 -15.19 15.87 0.83
C ASN A 77 -15.05 17.15 -0.01
N ASP A 78 -14.58 17.03 -1.24
CA ASP A 78 -14.30 18.18 -2.12
C ASP A 78 -13.36 19.20 -1.45
N ASP A 79 -12.43 18.71 -0.65
CA ASP A 79 -11.47 19.50 0.11
C ASP A 79 -10.16 19.55 -0.67
N ASP A 80 -9.67 20.73 -0.99
CA ASP A 80 -8.51 20.94 -1.84
C ASP A 80 -7.16 20.88 -1.12
N ILE A 81 -7.15 20.54 0.18
CA ILE A 81 -5.92 20.56 0.98
C ILE A 81 -4.82 19.68 0.37
N TYR A 82 -5.19 18.55 -0.25
CA TYR A 82 -4.25 17.62 -0.84
C TYR A 82 -4.46 17.44 -2.36
N ALA A 83 -4.99 18.48 -3.04
CA ALA A 83 -5.34 18.37 -4.46
C ALA A 83 -4.15 18.04 -5.38
N ASP A 84 -2.93 18.30 -4.92
CA ASP A 84 -1.72 18.09 -5.73
C ASP A 84 -1.26 16.64 -5.82
N TRP A 85 -1.90 15.68 -5.12
CA TRP A 85 -1.58 14.26 -5.26
C TRP A 85 -1.68 13.77 -6.71
N SER A 86 -2.48 14.43 -7.52
CA SER A 86 -2.66 14.05 -8.92
C SER A 86 -1.42 14.27 -9.79
N VAL A 87 -0.45 15.06 -9.33
CA VAL A 87 0.75 15.41 -10.11
C VAL A 87 2.07 15.14 -9.38
N ARG A 88 2.04 14.84 -8.08
CA ARG A 88 3.25 14.63 -7.30
C ARG A 88 3.82 13.22 -7.52
N ALA A 89 5.13 13.08 -7.28
CA ALA A 89 5.88 11.85 -7.58
C ALA A 89 6.14 10.96 -6.35
N ASP A 90 5.77 11.40 -5.14
CA ASP A 90 5.94 10.58 -3.94
C ASP A 90 5.06 9.33 -3.95
N GLY A 91 5.40 8.34 -3.13
CA GLY A 91 4.72 7.05 -3.11
C GLY A 91 3.22 7.14 -2.83
N ALA A 92 2.82 7.97 -1.87
CA ALA A 92 1.40 8.12 -1.51
C ALA A 92 0.59 8.72 -2.67
N SER A 93 1.15 9.72 -3.36
CA SER A 93 0.50 10.33 -4.52
C SER A 93 0.36 9.34 -5.67
N GLN A 94 1.38 8.53 -5.92
CA GLN A 94 1.33 7.49 -6.96
C GLN A 94 0.25 6.44 -6.65
N ILE A 95 0.15 5.98 -5.39
CA ILE A 95 -0.89 5.04 -4.97
C ILE A 95 -2.28 5.69 -5.17
N ALA A 96 -2.44 6.94 -4.74
CA ALA A 96 -3.71 7.64 -4.88
C ALA A 96 -4.18 7.70 -6.34
N ARG A 97 -3.29 8.03 -7.27
CA ARG A 97 -3.64 8.04 -8.69
C ARG A 97 -4.11 6.68 -9.19
N ILE A 98 -3.39 5.63 -8.83
CA ILE A 98 -3.77 4.28 -9.25
C ILE A 98 -5.13 3.88 -8.67
N LEU A 99 -5.33 4.09 -7.38
CA LEU A 99 -6.56 3.64 -6.70
C LEU A 99 -7.77 4.51 -7.05
N PHE A 100 -7.60 5.84 -7.15
CA PHE A 100 -8.72 6.76 -7.33
C PHE A 100 -9.08 6.98 -8.79
N GLN A 101 -8.08 7.06 -9.67
CA GLN A 101 -8.29 7.42 -11.08
C GLN A 101 -8.29 6.23 -12.03
N GLU A 102 -7.48 5.20 -11.77
CA GLU A 102 -7.29 4.10 -12.72
C GLU A 102 -8.10 2.86 -12.37
N ALA A 103 -8.15 2.49 -11.08
CA ALA A 103 -8.72 1.22 -10.66
C ALA A 103 -10.24 1.22 -10.65
N THR A 104 -10.84 0.08 -11.01
CA THR A 104 -12.25 -0.23 -10.81
C THR A 104 -12.42 -1.30 -9.73
N ASP A 105 -11.54 -2.29 -9.72
CA ASP A 105 -11.51 -3.39 -8.75
C ASP A 105 -10.20 -3.31 -7.99
N ILE A 106 -10.29 -3.33 -6.65
CA ILE A 106 -9.13 -3.24 -5.78
C ILE A 106 -9.14 -4.43 -4.83
N ASN A 107 -8.07 -5.22 -4.88
CA ASN A 107 -7.90 -6.38 -4.02
C ASN A 107 -6.78 -6.11 -3.02
N PHE A 108 -7.10 -6.08 -1.74
CA PHE A 108 -6.12 -5.98 -0.67
C PHE A 108 -5.70 -7.36 -0.21
N PHE A 109 -4.41 -7.63 -0.24
CA PHE A 109 -3.80 -8.84 0.30
C PHE A 109 -3.05 -8.45 1.56
N VAL A 110 -3.55 -8.85 2.71
CA VAL A 110 -3.04 -8.40 4.01
C VAL A 110 -2.39 -9.57 4.73
N GLY A 111 -1.08 -9.46 4.94
CA GLY A 111 -0.35 -10.44 5.73
C GLY A 111 -0.64 -10.26 7.22
N THR A 112 -0.97 -11.34 7.90
CA THR A 112 -1.26 -11.33 9.33
C THR A 112 -0.16 -11.92 10.17
N ALA A 113 0.89 -12.50 9.53
CA ALA A 113 2.02 -13.08 10.25
C ALA A 113 2.80 -12.01 11.02
N ILE A 114 3.11 -12.31 12.27
CA ILE A 114 3.93 -11.44 13.10
C ILE A 114 5.40 -11.72 12.78
N ASN A 115 6.15 -10.67 12.41
CA ASN A 115 7.59 -10.79 12.20
C ASN A 115 8.29 -10.86 13.56
N PRO A 116 8.98 -11.98 13.89
CA PRO A 116 9.66 -12.12 15.18
C PRO A 116 10.69 -11.02 15.45
N ALA A 117 11.32 -10.49 14.42
CA ALA A 117 12.31 -9.41 14.56
C ALA A 117 11.69 -8.10 15.04
N HIS A 118 10.39 -7.93 14.90
CA HIS A 118 9.65 -6.76 15.34
C HIS A 118 8.76 -7.04 16.55
N GLN A 119 8.91 -8.19 17.19
CA GLN A 119 8.14 -8.50 18.40
C GLN A 119 8.58 -7.61 19.54
N ASN A 120 7.71 -6.67 19.88
CA ASN A 120 7.81 -5.85 21.08
C ASN A 120 6.39 -5.65 21.62
N PRO A 121 6.23 -5.06 22.82
CA PRO A 121 4.89 -4.83 23.38
C PRO A 121 3.96 -3.99 22.50
N ASN A 122 4.50 -3.27 21.53
CA ASN A 122 3.74 -2.39 20.64
C ASN A 122 3.28 -3.09 19.37
N LEU A 123 3.70 -4.31 19.12
CA LEU A 123 3.39 -5.03 17.88
C LEU A 123 1.89 -5.22 17.63
N PRO A 124 1.08 -5.61 18.64
CA PRO A 124 -0.37 -5.70 18.45
C PRO A 124 -1.00 -4.37 18.02
N ILE A 125 -0.45 -3.26 18.52
CA ILE A 125 -0.90 -1.91 18.15
C ILE A 125 -0.62 -1.64 16.67
N ASN A 126 0.58 -1.98 16.19
CA ASN A 126 0.95 -1.79 14.79
C ASN A 126 0.09 -2.63 13.85
N PHE A 127 -0.20 -3.86 14.23
CA PHE A 127 -1.10 -4.72 13.48
C PHE A 127 -2.51 -4.12 13.41
N ASN A 128 -3.02 -3.65 14.53
CA ASN A 128 -4.33 -3.02 14.61
C ASN A 128 -4.40 -1.74 13.77
N ILE A 129 -3.34 -0.94 13.75
CA ILE A 129 -3.26 0.25 12.90
C ILE A 129 -3.35 -0.13 11.42
N LYS A 130 -2.60 -1.16 11.00
CA LYS A 130 -2.63 -1.66 9.63
C LYS A 130 -4.03 -2.13 9.22
N MET A 131 -4.68 -2.89 10.08
CA MET A 131 -6.04 -3.37 9.85
C MET A 131 -7.03 -2.21 9.74
N GLN A 132 -6.92 -1.24 10.63
CA GLN A 132 -7.77 -0.05 10.64
C GLN A 132 -7.58 0.78 9.37
N LEU A 133 -6.33 0.97 8.93
CA LEU A 133 -6.04 1.69 7.68
C LEU A 133 -6.70 1.02 6.48
N VAL A 134 -6.57 -0.30 6.35
CA VAL A 134 -7.17 -1.04 5.25
C VAL A 134 -8.70 -0.93 5.30
N THR A 135 -9.28 -1.07 6.48
CA THR A 135 -10.74 -0.98 6.66
C THR A 135 -11.27 0.40 6.29
N GLU A 136 -10.66 1.45 6.82
CA GLU A 136 -11.09 2.83 6.55
C GLU A 136 -10.90 3.20 5.08
N LEU A 137 -9.73 2.89 4.52
CA LEU A 137 -9.47 3.17 3.11
C LEU A 137 -10.46 2.44 2.21
N SER A 138 -10.76 1.17 2.51
CA SER A 138 -11.76 0.39 1.77
C SER A 138 -13.12 1.06 1.75
N GLU A 139 -13.55 1.64 2.88
CA GLU A 139 -14.84 2.34 2.97
C GLU A 139 -14.86 3.58 2.06
N TYR A 140 -13.78 4.37 2.04
CA TYR A 140 -13.70 5.53 1.16
C TYR A 140 -13.65 5.13 -0.32
N LEU A 141 -12.91 4.08 -0.64
CA LEU A 141 -12.83 3.57 -2.02
C LEU A 141 -14.18 3.05 -2.51
N LYS A 142 -14.95 2.39 -1.65
CA LYS A 142 -16.33 1.97 -1.98
C LYS A 142 -17.21 3.18 -2.27
N LYS A 143 -17.08 4.25 -1.50
CA LYS A 143 -17.81 5.51 -1.74
C LYS A 143 -17.43 6.14 -3.09
N MET A 144 -16.23 5.89 -3.58
CA MET A 144 -15.80 6.31 -4.93
C MET A 144 -16.36 5.41 -6.03
N GLY A 145 -17.08 4.34 -5.70
CA GLY A 145 -17.62 3.40 -6.67
C GLY A 145 -16.70 2.22 -6.99
N LYS A 146 -15.63 2.04 -6.24
CA LYS A 146 -14.71 0.91 -6.46
C LYS A 146 -15.25 -0.37 -5.85
N ARG A 147 -14.94 -1.52 -6.48
CA ARG A 147 -15.24 -2.84 -5.94
C ARG A 147 -14.03 -3.31 -5.13
N ILE A 148 -14.26 -3.59 -3.85
CA ILE A 148 -13.18 -3.89 -2.90
C ILE A 148 -13.30 -5.32 -2.40
N LYS A 149 -12.18 -6.02 -2.40
CA LYS A 149 -12.02 -7.31 -1.75
C LYS A 149 -10.81 -7.25 -0.84
N VAL A 150 -10.96 -7.70 0.40
CA VAL A 150 -9.86 -7.78 1.37
C VAL A 150 -9.68 -9.24 1.75
N SER A 151 -8.46 -9.73 1.62
CA SER A 151 -8.10 -11.10 1.98
C SER A 151 -6.95 -11.08 2.98
N TYR A 152 -7.06 -11.89 4.02
CA TYR A 152 -6.06 -12.00 5.08
C TYR A 152 -5.33 -13.33 5.00
N PHE A 153 -4.01 -13.30 5.20
CA PHE A 153 -3.16 -14.49 5.09
C PHE A 153 -2.26 -14.68 6.29
#